data_df44343a896281322d5b762f65f58144
#
_entry.id   df44343a896281322d5b762f65f58144
#
_cell.length_a   1.000
_cell.length_b   1.000
_cell.length_c   1.000
_cell.angle_alpha   90.00
_cell.angle_beta   90.00
_cell.angle_gamma   90.00
#
_symmetry.space_group_name_H-M   'P 1'
#
loop_
_entity.id
_entity.type
_entity.pdbx_description
1 polymer ?
#
loop_
_entity_poly.entity_id
_entity_poly.type
_entity_poly.pdbx_seq_one_letter_code
_entity_poly.pdbx_strand_id
1 'polypeptide(L)'
;MKKILFLLLALFTLTVSATPLPNDTATEQLPDSVYVVAYFCKNDTLEYIYSNEQIKIKGTDTTTTIITEGKFRLVVLDSTATGYRIQYDQLEIGSPLTDKLKELANDKNNLIESISSLINNTSINNNPIIFTTNELGEIQHIENWQEIRNQLLHITESLITNIYNSIPQANEYINKDSFIDLFKQRYDSEELFIENFEGFPLLFTFHGSAFKAGQSTVDDQGNEQEYPSTVQLYANNLDPEEEGRDDFSPDYVVSLVTSTSMQGDEVKELLGSIMGLILNNNSKTDELKDSLNDTKDFDNATLTITDGINAEYWINGWPSEIIHFNNTEVTAPGQHSQSRIKAKSLECVYRSCFNFMR
;
A
#
# COMPACT_ATOMS: atom_id res chain seq x y z
N MET A 1 -10.88 -2.78 -26.65
CA MET A 1 -10.51 -3.88 -25.74
C MET A 1 -9.13 -3.69 -25.09
N LYS A 2 -8.00 -3.54 -25.83
CA LYS A 2 -6.66 -3.36 -25.21
C LYS A 2 -6.56 -2.23 -24.15
N LYS A 3 -7.27 -1.11 -24.31
CA LYS A 3 -7.27 0.02 -23.35
C LYS A 3 -8.07 -0.24 -22.08
N ILE A 4 -9.10 -1.10 -22.15
CA ILE A 4 -9.95 -1.46 -21.01
C ILE A 4 -9.22 -2.46 -20.11
N LEU A 5 -8.50 -3.41 -20.70
CA LEU A 5 -7.68 -4.38 -19.97
C LEU A 5 -6.61 -3.70 -19.11
N PHE A 6 -5.95 -2.65 -19.63
CA PHE A 6 -4.96 -1.88 -18.86
C PHE A 6 -5.58 -1.05 -17.73
N LEU A 7 -6.82 -0.59 -17.90
CA LEU A 7 -7.54 0.15 -16.85
C LEU A 7 -7.96 -0.79 -15.71
N LEU A 8 -8.30 -2.04 -16.04
CA LEU A 8 -8.74 -3.06 -15.08
C LEU A 8 -7.58 -3.62 -14.25
N LEU A 9 -6.42 -3.89 -14.86
CA LEU A 9 -5.20 -4.23 -14.10
C LEU A 9 -4.77 -3.10 -13.13
N ALA A 10 -5.22 -1.88 -13.39
CA ALA A 10 -4.94 -0.72 -12.56
C ALA A 10 -5.72 -0.67 -11.25
N LEU A 11 -6.85 -1.36 -11.18
CA LEU A 11 -7.77 -1.33 -10.02
C LEU A 11 -7.46 -2.40 -8.97
N PHE A 12 -6.76 -3.47 -9.36
CA PHE A 12 -6.40 -4.55 -8.45
C PHE A 12 -4.89 -4.53 -8.16
N THR A 13 -4.52 -3.98 -7.03
CA THR A 13 -3.33 -4.42 -6.33
C THR A 13 -3.72 -5.70 -5.61
N LEU A 14 -3.28 -6.84 -6.13
CA LEU A 14 -3.19 -8.04 -5.30
C LEU A 14 -2.24 -7.68 -4.15
N THR A 15 -2.77 -7.48 -2.97
CA THR A 15 -1.97 -7.49 -1.76
C THR A 15 -1.57 -8.94 -1.57
N VAL A 16 -0.38 -9.30 -2.04
CA VAL A 16 0.26 -10.52 -1.57
C VAL A 16 0.57 -10.25 -0.11
N SER A 17 -0.27 -10.77 0.78
CA SER A 17 0.00 -10.72 2.20
C SER A 17 1.26 -11.55 2.42
N ALA A 18 2.37 -10.88 2.73
CA ALA A 18 3.54 -11.57 3.22
C ALA A 18 3.11 -12.29 4.49
N THR A 19 3.08 -13.63 4.45
CA THR A 19 2.85 -14.41 5.66
C THR A 19 3.98 -14.08 6.62
N PRO A 20 3.70 -13.71 7.89
CA PRO A 20 4.74 -13.48 8.86
C PRO A 20 5.61 -14.73 8.95
N LEU A 21 6.91 -14.56 8.85
CA LEU A 21 7.85 -15.66 9.17
C LEU A 21 7.50 -16.19 10.56
N PRO A 22 7.55 -17.53 10.79
CA PRO A 22 7.18 -18.11 12.06
C PRO A 22 7.98 -17.44 13.17
N ASN A 23 7.28 -16.89 14.15
CA ASN A 23 7.85 -16.30 15.35
C ASN A 23 8.62 -17.38 16.11
N ASP A 24 9.94 -17.42 15.94
CA ASP A 24 10.81 -18.14 16.86
C ASP A 24 10.94 -17.26 18.10
N THR A 25 10.21 -17.62 19.14
CA THR A 25 10.28 -17.00 20.46
C THR A 25 11.61 -17.41 21.13
N ALA A 26 12.70 -16.84 20.68
CA ALA A 26 14.00 -16.99 21.33
C ALA A 26 14.45 -15.63 21.86
N THR A 27 14.34 -15.47 23.16
CA THR A 27 14.79 -14.32 23.97
C THR A 27 16.31 -14.24 24.13
N GLU A 28 17.12 -14.81 23.24
CA GLU A 28 18.57 -14.58 23.20
C GLU A 28 18.88 -13.67 22.02
N GLN A 29 19.37 -12.45 22.33
CA GLN A 29 19.91 -11.54 21.33
C GLN A 29 21.04 -12.24 20.56
N LEU A 30 20.73 -12.61 19.32
CA LEU A 30 21.75 -13.14 18.42
C LEU A 30 22.63 -11.95 17.98
N PRO A 31 23.97 -12.06 18.10
CA PRO A 31 24.88 -10.93 17.80
C PRO A 31 24.81 -10.38 16.39
N ASP A 32 24.14 -11.11 15.46
CA ASP A 32 23.97 -10.74 14.05
C ASP A 32 22.50 -10.55 13.66
N SER A 33 21.67 -9.96 14.55
CA SER A 33 20.24 -9.78 14.27
C SER A 33 19.84 -8.31 14.41
N VAL A 34 18.89 -7.90 13.56
CA VAL A 34 18.22 -6.60 13.61
C VAL A 34 16.83 -6.82 14.22
N TYR A 35 16.51 -6.09 15.27
CA TYR A 35 15.22 -6.15 15.96
C TYR A 35 14.47 -4.85 15.71
N VAL A 36 13.26 -4.95 15.16
CA VAL A 36 12.38 -3.77 15.00
C VAL A 36 11.44 -3.72 16.19
N VAL A 37 11.82 -2.98 17.21
CA VAL A 37 11.11 -2.89 18.49
C VAL A 37 10.88 -1.44 18.86
N ALA A 38 9.68 -1.14 19.33
CA ALA A 38 9.30 0.18 19.78
C ALA A 38 9.88 0.52 21.16
N TYR A 39 10.50 1.69 21.27
CA TYR A 39 10.89 2.34 22.51
C TYR A 39 10.27 3.75 22.55
N PHE A 40 8.97 3.82 22.33
CA PHE A 40 8.26 5.09 22.22
C PHE A 40 8.02 5.69 23.59
N CYS A 41 8.20 6.99 23.71
CA CYS A 41 7.96 7.73 24.94
C CYS A 41 6.66 8.55 24.80
N LYS A 42 5.97 8.74 25.93
CA LYS A 42 4.83 9.65 25.96
C LYS A 42 5.25 11.05 25.50
N ASN A 43 4.43 11.64 24.63
CA ASN A 43 4.62 12.91 23.92
C ASN A 43 5.66 12.87 22.78
N ASP A 44 6.22 11.71 22.43
CA ASP A 44 6.91 11.60 21.14
C ASP A 44 5.97 12.10 20.04
N THR A 45 6.49 12.98 19.20
CA THR A 45 5.73 13.59 18.11
C THR A 45 6.55 13.54 16.83
N LEU A 46 5.96 12.95 15.79
CA LEU A 46 6.58 12.81 14.47
C LEU A 46 5.63 13.30 13.40
N GLU A 47 6.18 13.97 12.39
CA GLU A 47 5.43 14.34 11.20
C GLU A 47 6.04 13.68 9.97
N TYR A 48 5.20 13.06 9.16
CA TYR A 48 5.58 12.36 7.95
C TYR A 48 4.93 13.03 6.72
N ILE A 49 5.71 13.14 5.66
CA ILE A 49 5.19 13.33 4.31
C ILE A 49 4.98 11.95 3.71
N TYR A 50 3.83 11.71 3.12
CA TYR A 50 3.61 10.53 2.31
C TYR A 50 3.38 10.94 0.85
N SER A 51 3.87 10.11 -0.08
CA SER A 51 3.63 10.21 -1.50
C SER A 51 3.18 8.86 -2.05
N ASN A 52 2.21 8.89 -2.96
CA ASN A 52 1.80 7.72 -3.73
C ASN A 52 1.99 8.04 -5.20
N GLU A 53 2.89 7.33 -5.84
CA GLU A 53 3.31 7.58 -7.22
C GLU A 53 3.01 6.39 -8.11
N GLN A 54 2.75 6.66 -9.36
CA GLN A 54 2.68 5.68 -10.41
C GLN A 54 3.73 5.96 -11.47
N ILE A 55 4.61 4.99 -11.70
CA ILE A 55 5.64 5.05 -12.73
C ILE A 55 5.28 4.03 -13.81
N LYS A 56 5.21 4.48 -15.06
CA LYS A 56 5.00 3.61 -16.23
C LYS A 56 6.26 3.62 -17.07
N ILE A 57 6.78 2.44 -17.37
CA ILE A 57 7.96 2.24 -18.20
C ILE A 57 7.53 1.45 -19.44
N LYS A 58 7.88 1.97 -20.63
CA LYS A 58 7.62 1.29 -21.90
C LYS A 58 8.88 1.41 -22.77
N GLY A 59 9.66 0.34 -22.82
CA GLY A 59 10.98 0.37 -23.42
C GLY A 59 11.89 1.36 -22.67
N THR A 60 12.30 2.42 -23.34
CA THR A 60 13.13 3.50 -22.76
C THR A 60 12.32 4.67 -22.20
N ASP A 61 11.02 4.70 -22.45
CA ASP A 61 10.16 5.81 -22.05
C ASP A 61 9.66 5.58 -20.62
N THR A 62 9.88 6.56 -19.76
CA THR A 62 9.40 6.56 -18.37
C THR A 62 8.49 7.75 -18.14
N THR A 63 7.35 7.49 -17.53
CA THR A 63 6.39 8.53 -17.12
C THR A 63 6.05 8.34 -15.64
N THR A 64 6.30 9.36 -14.84
CA THR A 64 5.91 9.39 -13.41
C THR A 64 4.67 10.27 -13.25
N THR A 65 3.73 9.81 -12.45
CA THR A 65 2.52 10.54 -12.08
C THR A 65 2.34 10.43 -10.57
N ILE A 66 2.36 11.56 -9.87
CA ILE A 66 1.98 11.62 -8.47
C ILE A 66 0.46 11.46 -8.40
N ILE A 67 0.00 10.51 -7.61
CA ILE A 67 -1.43 10.21 -7.42
C ILE A 67 -1.96 10.96 -6.21
N THR A 68 -1.20 10.92 -5.10
CA THR A 68 -1.57 11.54 -3.83
C THR A 68 -0.29 11.93 -3.09
N GLU A 69 -0.30 13.09 -2.50
CA GLU A 69 0.69 13.53 -1.51
C GLU A 69 -0.04 14.02 -0.28
N GLY A 70 0.61 13.98 0.87
CA GLY A 70 0.03 14.52 2.08
C GLY A 70 1.01 14.55 3.23
N LYS A 71 0.54 15.12 4.34
CA LYS A 71 1.30 15.20 5.58
C LYS A 71 0.43 14.76 6.74
N PHE A 72 0.99 13.97 7.64
CA PHE A 72 0.33 13.59 8.88
C PHE A 72 1.26 13.66 10.07
N ARG A 73 0.68 13.61 11.25
CA ARG A 73 1.40 13.62 12.53
C ARG A 73 0.99 12.44 13.39
N LEU A 74 1.97 11.85 14.04
CA LEU A 74 1.79 10.87 15.11
C LEU A 74 2.16 11.51 16.45
N VAL A 75 1.36 11.23 17.48
CA VAL A 75 1.63 11.65 18.86
C VAL A 75 1.41 10.47 19.79
N VAL A 76 2.42 10.12 20.58
CA VAL A 76 2.26 9.09 21.62
C VAL A 76 1.50 9.69 22.81
N LEU A 77 0.24 9.32 22.96
CA LEU A 77 -0.62 9.79 24.03
C LEU A 77 -0.31 9.12 25.36
N ASP A 78 0.07 7.85 25.31
CA ASP A 78 0.46 7.09 26.50
C ASP A 78 1.46 5.99 26.15
N SER A 79 2.35 5.68 27.13
CA SER A 79 3.39 4.66 27.03
C SER A 79 3.39 3.87 28.32
N THR A 80 3.14 2.58 28.23
CA THR A 80 3.05 1.63 29.35
C THR A 80 3.96 0.43 29.15
N ALA A 81 4.08 -0.42 30.15
CA ALA A 81 4.83 -1.67 30.02
C ALA A 81 4.20 -2.69 29.05
N THR A 82 2.95 -2.49 28.63
CA THR A 82 2.21 -3.41 27.78
C THR A 82 1.90 -2.82 26.39
N GLY A 83 2.38 -1.61 26.09
CA GLY A 83 2.22 -1.01 24.78
C GLY A 83 1.98 0.49 24.81
N TYR A 84 1.64 1.01 23.65
CA TYR A 84 1.53 2.43 23.38
C TYR A 84 0.14 2.78 22.86
N ARG A 85 -0.34 3.98 23.21
CA ARG A 85 -1.56 4.58 22.66
C ARG A 85 -1.15 5.78 21.83
N ILE A 86 -1.48 5.74 20.54
CA ILE A 86 -0.95 6.68 19.55
C ILE A 86 -2.12 7.36 18.83
N GLN A 87 -1.99 8.67 18.63
CA GLN A 87 -2.90 9.47 17.82
C GLN A 87 -2.28 9.76 16.47
N TYR A 88 -3.06 9.58 15.42
CA TYR A 88 -2.77 9.99 14.06
C TYR A 88 -3.66 11.18 13.69
N ASP A 89 -3.04 12.27 13.27
CA ASP A 89 -3.68 13.46 12.74
C ASP A 89 -3.29 13.67 11.27
N GLN A 90 -4.25 13.67 10.35
CA GLN A 90 -4.01 14.10 8.98
C GLN A 90 -3.86 15.63 8.97
N LEU A 91 -2.70 16.13 8.54
CA LEU A 91 -2.41 17.57 8.50
C LEU A 91 -2.73 18.18 7.13
N GLU A 92 -2.29 17.49 6.06
CA GLU A 92 -2.47 17.96 4.69
C GLU A 92 -2.80 16.76 3.78
N ILE A 93 -3.68 16.96 2.82
CA ILE A 93 -3.94 16.05 1.71
C ILE A 93 -3.80 16.87 0.43
N GLY A 94 -2.77 16.58 -0.35
CA GLY A 94 -2.61 17.06 -1.71
C GLY A 94 -2.89 15.91 -2.69
N SER A 95 -3.69 16.15 -3.71
CA SER A 95 -3.86 15.21 -4.80
C SER A 95 -3.81 15.97 -6.11
N PRO A 96 -2.90 15.61 -7.04
CA PRO A 96 -2.92 16.16 -8.40
C PRO A 96 -4.26 15.90 -9.10
N LEU A 97 -4.97 14.83 -8.72
CA LEU A 97 -6.33 14.57 -9.17
C LEU A 97 -7.29 15.68 -8.69
N THR A 98 -7.14 16.12 -7.42
CA THR A 98 -7.92 17.24 -6.86
C THR A 98 -7.66 18.53 -7.62
N ASP A 99 -6.42 18.81 -8.01
CA ASP A 99 -6.09 20.02 -8.76
C ASP A 99 -6.54 19.95 -10.21
N LYS A 100 -6.40 18.78 -10.87
CA LYS A 100 -7.02 18.54 -12.20
C LYS A 100 -8.55 18.60 -12.14
N LEU A 101 -9.15 18.10 -11.08
CA LEU A 101 -10.59 18.20 -10.87
C LEU A 101 -11.01 19.66 -10.63
N LYS A 102 -10.21 20.47 -9.92
CA LYS A 102 -10.42 21.92 -9.77
C LYS A 102 -10.27 22.67 -11.10
N GLU A 103 -9.31 22.32 -11.95
CA GLU A 103 -9.17 22.88 -13.29
C GLU A 103 -10.36 22.56 -14.19
N LEU A 104 -10.83 21.31 -14.16
CA LEU A 104 -12.03 20.88 -14.87
C LEU A 104 -13.31 21.50 -14.29
N ALA A 105 -13.35 21.84 -12.98
CA ALA A 105 -14.47 22.51 -12.32
C ALA A 105 -14.72 23.92 -12.84
N ASN A 106 -13.68 24.61 -13.27
CA ASN A 106 -13.81 25.93 -13.88
C ASN A 106 -14.54 25.90 -15.22
N ASP A 107 -14.74 24.74 -15.85
CA ASP A 107 -15.32 24.63 -17.18
C ASP A 107 -16.70 23.95 -17.27
N LYS A 108 -17.14 23.13 -16.32
CA LYS A 108 -18.50 22.55 -16.28
C LYS A 108 -18.97 22.09 -14.89
N ASN A 109 -19.75 22.98 -14.23
CA ASN A 109 -20.92 22.69 -13.41
C ASN A 109 -20.96 21.47 -12.49
N ASN A 110 -21.13 21.73 -11.19
CA ASN A 110 -21.74 20.89 -10.15
C ASN A 110 -21.08 19.56 -9.79
N LEU A 111 -20.61 18.73 -10.74
CA LEU A 111 -20.05 17.42 -10.42
C LEU A 111 -18.72 17.54 -9.66
N ILE A 112 -17.90 18.43 -10.13
CA ILE A 112 -16.54 18.60 -9.64
C ILE A 112 -16.53 19.41 -8.36
N GLU A 113 -17.45 20.37 -8.25
CA GLU A 113 -17.69 21.10 -7.00
C GLU A 113 -18.20 20.15 -5.90
N SER A 114 -19.05 19.19 -6.25
CA SER A 114 -19.51 18.12 -5.36
C SER A 114 -18.36 17.16 -4.98
N ILE A 115 -17.53 16.75 -5.93
CA ILE A 115 -16.35 15.90 -5.67
C ILE A 115 -15.32 16.64 -4.83
N SER A 116 -15.03 17.91 -5.16
CA SER A 116 -14.11 18.76 -4.37
C SER A 116 -14.63 19.04 -2.97
N SER A 117 -15.95 19.28 -2.84
CA SER A 117 -16.61 19.45 -1.55
C SER A 117 -16.59 18.15 -0.73
N LEU A 118 -16.81 17.00 -1.36
CA LEU A 118 -16.69 15.69 -0.73
C LEU A 118 -15.25 15.45 -0.28
N ILE A 119 -14.26 15.67 -1.11
CA ILE A 119 -12.84 15.51 -0.74
C ILE A 119 -12.46 16.48 0.37
N ASN A 120 -12.89 17.73 0.33
CA ASN A 120 -12.61 18.73 1.37
C ASN A 120 -13.38 18.45 2.67
N ASN A 121 -14.60 17.91 2.59
CA ASN A 121 -15.39 17.48 3.76
C ASN A 121 -14.96 16.11 4.27
N THR A 122 -14.16 15.38 3.50
CA THR A 122 -13.55 14.12 3.90
C THR A 122 -12.28 14.32 4.70
N SER A 123 -11.91 15.55 4.97
CA SER A 123 -10.77 15.73 5.85
C SER A 123 -11.08 14.98 7.14
N ILE A 124 -10.43 13.84 7.30
CA ILE A 124 -10.23 13.13 8.59
C ILE A 124 -9.68 14.13 9.61
N ASN A 125 -9.31 15.32 9.17
CA ASN A 125 -8.83 16.47 9.93
C ASN A 125 -9.64 16.81 11.18
N ASN A 126 -10.89 16.40 11.25
CA ASN A 126 -11.74 16.67 12.43
C ASN A 126 -11.84 15.48 13.39
N ASN A 127 -11.43 14.27 12.98
CA ASN A 127 -11.48 13.07 13.80
C ASN A 127 -10.13 12.36 13.75
N PRO A 128 -9.26 12.55 14.75
CA PRO A 128 -8.00 11.82 14.82
C PRO A 128 -8.28 10.32 14.91
N ILE A 129 -7.43 9.53 14.26
CA ILE A 129 -7.43 8.08 14.45
C ILE A 129 -6.62 7.79 15.71
N ILE A 130 -7.21 7.02 16.63
CA ILE A 130 -6.54 6.60 17.85
C ILE A 130 -6.36 5.09 17.81
N PHE A 131 -5.13 4.64 17.94
CA PHE A 131 -4.80 3.23 17.90
C PHE A 131 -3.84 2.84 19.03
N THR A 132 -3.84 1.57 19.36
CA THR A 132 -2.96 0.97 20.36
C THR A 132 -2.02 -0.03 19.70
N THR A 133 -0.83 -0.15 20.26
CA THR A 133 0.15 -1.18 19.91
C THR A 133 0.49 -2.00 21.15
N ASN A 134 1.10 -3.18 20.96
CA ASN A 134 1.77 -3.89 22.04
C ASN A 134 3.11 -3.22 22.41
N GLU A 135 3.84 -3.81 23.34
CA GLU A 135 5.16 -3.34 23.82
C GLU A 135 6.25 -3.39 22.73
N LEU A 136 6.06 -4.20 21.69
CA LEU A 136 7.00 -4.30 20.55
C LEU A 136 6.69 -3.27 19.46
N GLY A 137 5.51 -2.63 19.49
CA GLY A 137 5.08 -1.65 18.51
C GLY A 137 4.11 -2.19 17.46
N GLU A 138 3.68 -3.46 17.54
CA GLU A 138 2.70 -4.03 16.61
C GLU A 138 1.31 -3.45 16.89
N ILE A 139 0.62 -2.97 15.85
CA ILE A 139 -0.75 -2.44 15.97
C ILE A 139 -1.68 -3.54 16.46
N GLN A 140 -2.43 -3.26 17.53
CA GLN A 140 -3.37 -4.19 18.14
C GLN A 140 -4.82 -3.83 17.88
N HIS A 141 -5.15 -2.54 17.93
CA HIS A 141 -6.53 -2.09 17.86
C HIS A 141 -6.61 -0.61 17.47
N ILE A 142 -7.59 -0.25 16.64
CA ILE A 142 -7.96 1.13 16.35
C ILE A 142 -9.26 1.46 17.10
N GLU A 143 -9.16 2.32 18.12
CA GLU A 143 -10.27 2.58 19.06
C GLU A 143 -11.55 3.08 18.38
N ASN A 144 -11.42 3.86 17.32
CA ASN A 144 -12.53 4.49 16.60
C ASN A 144 -12.65 4.03 15.13
N TRP A 145 -12.18 2.82 14.79
CA TRP A 145 -12.14 2.34 13.41
C TRP A 145 -13.51 2.28 12.73
N GLN A 146 -14.55 1.92 13.47
CA GLN A 146 -15.91 1.82 12.91
C GLN A 146 -16.45 3.19 12.49
N GLU A 147 -16.17 4.22 13.28
CA GLU A 147 -16.57 5.59 12.93
C GLU A 147 -15.84 6.06 11.68
N ILE A 148 -14.52 5.89 11.63
CA ILE A 148 -13.69 6.25 10.47
C ILE A 148 -14.13 5.46 9.25
N ARG A 149 -14.32 4.14 9.38
CA ARG A 149 -14.83 3.28 8.31
C ARG A 149 -16.15 3.81 7.72
N ASN A 150 -17.11 4.11 8.60
CA ASN A 150 -18.43 4.58 8.15
C ASN A 150 -18.35 5.91 7.40
N GLN A 151 -17.46 6.81 7.83
CA GLN A 151 -17.19 8.05 7.13
C GLN A 151 -16.58 7.78 5.74
N LEU A 152 -15.55 6.95 5.65
CA LEU A 152 -14.92 6.56 4.38
C LEU A 152 -15.92 5.93 3.41
N LEU A 153 -16.75 4.99 3.89
CA LEU A 153 -17.75 4.34 3.06
C LEU A 153 -18.80 5.34 2.55
N HIS A 154 -19.30 6.22 3.41
CA HIS A 154 -20.29 7.24 3.00
C HIS A 154 -19.76 8.15 1.89
N ILE A 155 -18.51 8.55 2.00
CA ILE A 155 -17.85 9.40 0.99
C ILE A 155 -17.68 8.65 -0.31
N THR A 156 -17.18 7.42 -0.23
CA THR A 156 -16.97 6.58 -1.40
C THR A 156 -18.28 6.28 -2.12
N GLU A 157 -19.35 5.93 -1.40
CA GLU A 157 -20.68 5.73 -1.99
C GLU A 157 -21.20 6.99 -2.69
N SER A 158 -21.02 8.16 -2.06
CA SER A 158 -21.42 9.43 -2.64
C SER A 158 -20.64 9.75 -3.91
N LEU A 159 -19.31 9.54 -3.88
CA LEU A 159 -18.44 9.74 -5.04
C LEU A 159 -18.82 8.81 -6.19
N ILE A 160 -18.95 7.51 -5.94
CA ILE A 160 -19.35 6.52 -6.94
C ILE A 160 -20.72 6.88 -7.53
N THR A 161 -21.68 7.22 -6.68
CA THR A 161 -23.03 7.60 -7.13
C THR A 161 -22.98 8.83 -8.07
N ASN A 162 -22.20 9.83 -7.73
CA ASN A 162 -22.04 11.03 -8.58
C ASN A 162 -21.37 10.71 -9.92
N ILE A 163 -20.37 9.82 -9.93
CA ILE A 163 -19.72 9.35 -11.17
C ILE A 163 -20.75 8.64 -12.07
N TYR A 164 -21.52 7.70 -11.53
CA TYR A 164 -22.50 6.96 -12.31
C TYR A 164 -23.68 7.81 -12.77
N ASN A 165 -24.08 8.82 -12.01
CA ASN A 165 -25.09 9.79 -12.44
C ASN A 165 -24.59 10.64 -13.62
N SER A 166 -23.28 10.92 -13.67
CA SER A 166 -22.67 11.75 -14.71
C SER A 166 -22.29 10.95 -15.96
N ILE A 167 -22.01 9.66 -15.79
CA ILE A 167 -21.63 8.75 -16.85
C ILE A 167 -22.52 7.49 -16.74
N PRO A 168 -23.82 7.59 -17.12
CA PRO A 168 -24.76 6.45 -17.00
C PRO A 168 -24.28 5.19 -17.73
N GLN A 169 -23.52 5.36 -18.82
CA GLN A 169 -22.94 4.26 -19.60
C GLN A 169 -21.93 3.42 -18.79
N ALA A 170 -21.37 3.94 -17.71
CA ALA A 170 -20.48 3.18 -16.83
C ALA A 170 -21.16 1.93 -16.26
N ASN A 171 -22.49 2.00 -16.06
CA ASN A 171 -23.29 0.87 -15.55
C ASN A 171 -23.44 -0.29 -16.57
N GLU A 172 -23.16 -0.06 -17.84
CA GLU A 172 -23.13 -1.11 -18.87
C GLU A 172 -21.89 -2.00 -18.73
N TYR A 173 -20.82 -1.47 -18.15
CA TYR A 173 -19.54 -2.16 -17.97
C TYR A 173 -19.38 -2.74 -16.58
N ILE A 174 -19.71 -1.96 -15.55
CA ILE A 174 -19.61 -2.37 -14.16
C ILE A 174 -20.88 -1.92 -13.44
N ASN A 175 -21.58 -2.84 -12.79
CA ASN A 175 -22.76 -2.49 -12.00
C ASN A 175 -22.34 -1.63 -10.80
N LYS A 176 -23.07 -0.51 -10.60
CA LYS A 176 -22.77 0.46 -9.54
C LYS A 176 -22.77 -0.17 -8.15
N ASP A 177 -23.80 -0.96 -7.86
CA ASP A 177 -23.99 -1.53 -6.53
C ASP A 177 -22.92 -2.59 -6.24
N SER A 178 -22.58 -3.42 -7.23
CA SER A 178 -21.46 -4.37 -7.13
C SER A 178 -20.12 -3.66 -6.89
N PHE A 179 -19.90 -2.50 -7.50
CA PHE A 179 -18.67 -1.74 -7.29
C PHE A 179 -18.62 -1.14 -5.88
N ILE A 180 -19.73 -0.63 -5.35
CA ILE A 180 -19.86 -0.18 -3.96
C ILE A 180 -19.61 -1.34 -2.99
N ASP A 181 -20.19 -2.51 -3.26
CA ASP A 181 -20.03 -3.68 -2.40
C ASP A 181 -18.60 -4.18 -2.35
N LEU A 182 -17.89 -4.19 -3.48
CA LEU A 182 -16.44 -4.48 -3.51
C LEU A 182 -15.64 -3.52 -2.63
N PHE A 183 -16.03 -2.25 -2.62
CA PHE A 183 -15.36 -1.27 -1.78
C PHE A 183 -15.67 -1.48 -0.29
N LYS A 184 -16.91 -1.86 0.05
CA LYS A 184 -17.30 -2.19 1.42
C LYS A 184 -16.54 -3.39 1.97
N GLN A 185 -16.35 -4.42 1.15
CA GLN A 185 -15.61 -5.63 1.54
C GLN A 185 -14.16 -5.35 1.94
N ARG A 186 -13.53 -4.31 1.38
CA ARG A 186 -12.16 -3.91 1.74
C ARG A 186 -12.02 -3.40 3.19
N TYR A 187 -13.13 -3.02 3.81
CA TYR A 187 -13.17 -2.45 5.16
C TYR A 187 -14.18 -3.16 6.05
N ASP A 188 -14.41 -4.46 5.81
CA ASP A 188 -15.47 -5.21 6.50
C ASP A 188 -15.07 -5.64 7.92
N SER A 189 -13.78 -5.73 8.20
CA SER A 189 -13.23 -5.97 9.53
C SER A 189 -12.17 -4.92 9.89
N GLU A 190 -11.76 -4.87 11.15
CA GLU A 190 -10.70 -3.99 11.61
C GLU A 190 -9.35 -4.36 10.97
N GLU A 191 -9.07 -5.65 10.82
CA GLU A 191 -7.86 -6.15 10.18
C GLU A 191 -7.80 -5.68 8.73
N LEU A 192 -8.88 -5.86 7.97
CA LEU A 192 -8.99 -5.37 6.59
C LEU A 192 -8.90 -3.84 6.51
N PHE A 193 -9.43 -3.14 7.53
CA PHE A 193 -9.27 -1.68 7.61
C PHE A 193 -7.79 -1.29 7.77
N ILE A 194 -7.07 -1.93 8.69
CA ILE A 194 -5.63 -1.68 8.91
C ILE A 194 -4.83 -1.98 7.63
N GLU A 195 -5.07 -3.12 7.01
CA GLU A 195 -4.36 -3.54 5.78
C GLU A 195 -4.59 -2.58 4.60
N ASN A 196 -5.81 -2.07 4.46
CA ASN A 196 -6.17 -1.22 3.32
C ASN A 196 -6.05 0.29 3.59
N PHE A 197 -5.81 0.70 4.84
CA PHE A 197 -5.64 2.11 5.17
C PHE A 197 -4.27 2.61 4.69
N GLU A 198 -4.28 3.61 3.83
CA GLU A 198 -3.05 4.22 3.33
C GLU A 198 -2.49 5.20 4.36
N GLY A 199 -1.25 5.00 4.77
CA GLY A 199 -0.58 5.91 5.70
C GLY A 199 0.11 5.22 6.86
N PHE A 200 -0.28 5.54 8.10
CA PHE A 200 0.46 5.13 9.29
C PHE A 200 0.64 3.61 9.50
N PRO A 201 -0.27 2.70 9.07
CA PRO A 201 -0.04 1.28 9.29
C PRO A 201 1.27 0.77 8.66
N LEU A 202 1.65 1.36 7.52
CA LEU A 202 2.90 1.01 6.85
C LEU A 202 4.13 1.26 7.74
N LEU A 203 4.09 2.26 8.62
CA LEU A 203 5.19 2.56 9.55
C LEU A 203 5.45 1.44 10.56
N PHE A 204 4.46 0.58 10.80
CA PHE A 204 4.51 -0.46 11.82
C PHE A 204 4.68 -1.87 11.26
N THR A 205 4.90 -2.01 9.94
CA THR A 205 4.94 -3.30 9.24
C THR A 205 5.94 -4.29 9.82
N PHE A 206 7.11 -3.83 10.25
CA PHE A 206 8.17 -4.71 10.75
C PHE A 206 8.29 -4.75 12.28
N HIS A 207 7.48 -3.99 13.00
CA HIS A 207 7.52 -4.01 14.46
C HIS A 207 7.21 -5.41 15.01
N GLY A 208 7.87 -5.78 16.11
CA GLY A 208 7.78 -7.12 16.70
C GLY A 208 8.61 -8.18 16.00
N SER A 209 9.28 -7.84 14.88
CA SER A 209 10.05 -8.80 14.09
C SER A 209 11.54 -8.75 14.40
N ALA A 210 12.19 -9.91 14.25
CA ALA A 210 13.63 -10.07 14.32
C ALA A 210 14.16 -10.64 13.00
N PHE A 211 15.19 -10.04 12.47
CA PHE A 211 15.79 -10.40 11.20
C PHE A 211 17.26 -10.74 11.37
N LYS A 212 17.71 -11.83 10.75
CA LYS A 212 19.15 -12.12 10.69
C LYS A 212 19.83 -11.05 9.83
N ALA A 213 20.92 -10.49 10.34
CA ALA A 213 21.69 -9.49 9.60
C ALA A 213 22.28 -10.09 8.30
N GLY A 214 22.33 -9.28 7.27
CA GLY A 214 22.79 -9.64 5.94
C GLY A 214 21.65 -9.89 4.96
N GLN A 215 21.96 -10.52 3.83
CA GLN A 215 21.00 -10.85 2.78
C GLN A 215 20.66 -12.33 2.81
N SER A 216 19.40 -12.64 2.67
CA SER A 216 18.90 -14.01 2.45
C SER A 216 17.91 -14.06 1.30
N THR A 217 17.84 -15.20 0.64
CA THR A 217 16.87 -15.45 -0.44
C THR A 217 16.23 -16.82 -0.17
N VAL A 218 14.91 -16.87 -0.25
CA VAL A 218 14.13 -18.08 -0.09
C VAL A 218 13.25 -18.24 -1.31
N ASP A 219 13.31 -19.41 -1.96
CA ASP A 219 12.39 -19.77 -3.04
C ASP A 219 11.21 -20.54 -2.42
N ASP A 220 10.05 -19.93 -2.50
CA ASP A 220 8.79 -20.55 -2.11
C ASP A 220 8.17 -21.19 -3.35
N GLN A 221 8.01 -22.51 -3.31
CA GLN A 221 7.43 -23.24 -4.44
C GLN A 221 5.92 -23.04 -4.56
N GLY A 222 5.31 -22.34 -3.60
CA GLY A 222 3.87 -22.20 -3.52
C GLY A 222 3.15 -23.51 -3.16
N ASN A 223 1.85 -23.44 -3.11
CA ASN A 223 0.96 -24.62 -2.99
C ASN A 223 0.01 -24.66 -4.19
N GLU A 224 -0.97 -25.58 -4.20
CA GLU A 224 -1.93 -25.70 -5.32
C GLU A 224 -2.73 -24.42 -5.63
N GLN A 225 -2.71 -23.42 -4.74
CA GLN A 225 -3.45 -22.15 -4.86
C GLN A 225 -2.54 -20.93 -4.98
N GLU A 226 -1.21 -21.11 -4.83
CA GLU A 226 -0.22 -20.02 -4.82
C GLU A 226 0.84 -20.26 -5.88
N TYR A 227 1.20 -19.21 -6.58
CA TYR A 227 2.27 -19.25 -7.56
C TYR A 227 3.64 -19.25 -6.89
N PRO A 228 4.64 -19.95 -7.48
CA PRO A 228 6.02 -19.93 -6.97
C PRO A 228 6.54 -18.49 -6.87
N SER A 229 7.15 -18.18 -5.76
CA SER A 229 7.72 -16.86 -5.50
C SER A 229 9.12 -16.93 -4.93
N THR A 230 9.88 -15.85 -5.12
CA THR A 230 11.18 -15.65 -4.51
C THR A 230 11.06 -14.53 -3.51
N VAL A 231 11.45 -14.80 -2.25
CA VAL A 231 11.48 -13.82 -1.17
C VAL A 231 12.94 -13.44 -0.90
N GLN A 232 13.25 -12.16 -1.01
CA GLN A 232 14.56 -11.60 -0.66
C GLN A 232 14.42 -10.74 0.58
N LEU A 233 15.19 -11.03 1.58
CA LEU A 233 15.28 -10.28 2.83
C LEU A 233 16.69 -9.71 2.98
N TYR A 234 16.76 -8.44 3.31
CA TYR A 234 17.98 -7.76 3.73
C TYR A 234 17.71 -7.01 5.03
N ALA A 235 18.58 -7.19 6.03
CA ALA A 235 18.52 -6.42 7.27
C ALA A 235 19.94 -6.11 7.72
N ASN A 236 20.20 -4.89 8.18
CA ASN A 236 21.52 -4.53 8.67
C ASN A 236 21.46 -3.35 9.66
N ASN A 237 22.34 -3.38 10.65
CA ASN A 237 22.64 -2.20 11.47
C ASN A 237 23.61 -1.31 10.68
N LEU A 238 23.37 0.00 10.70
CA LEU A 238 24.21 0.97 10.01
C LEU A 238 25.32 1.45 10.96
N ASP A 239 26.49 1.72 10.41
CA ASP A 239 27.64 2.10 11.21
C ASP A 239 27.41 3.48 11.83
N PRO A 240 27.35 3.63 13.17
CA PRO A 240 27.17 4.91 13.82
C PRO A 240 28.36 5.88 13.62
N GLU A 241 29.53 5.36 13.24
CA GLU A 241 30.75 6.16 13.04
C GLU A 241 30.93 6.53 11.54
N GLU A 242 29.99 6.20 10.66
CA GLU A 242 30.05 6.56 9.25
C GLU A 242 30.10 8.09 9.07
N GLU A 243 31.05 8.56 8.25
CA GLU A 243 31.26 9.99 8.00
C GLU A 243 30.02 10.61 7.31
N GLY A 244 29.53 11.73 7.87
CA GLY A 244 28.40 12.47 7.32
C GLY A 244 27.05 12.14 7.96
N ARG A 245 26.99 11.25 8.94
CA ARG A 245 25.76 10.99 9.69
C ARG A 245 25.39 12.19 10.58
N ASP A 246 24.11 12.43 10.68
CA ASP A 246 23.50 13.45 11.52
C ASP A 246 22.39 12.84 12.42
N ASP A 247 21.71 13.69 13.16
CA ASP A 247 20.63 13.25 14.07
C ASP A 247 19.41 12.65 13.34
N PHE A 248 19.30 12.83 12.03
CA PHE A 248 18.24 12.26 11.19
C PHE A 248 18.67 10.98 10.48
N SER A 249 19.95 10.64 10.51
CA SER A 249 20.43 9.39 9.89
C SER A 249 19.86 8.17 10.60
N PRO A 250 19.39 7.14 9.85
CA PRO A 250 18.84 5.92 10.42
C PRO A 250 19.92 5.06 11.09
N ASP A 251 19.53 4.24 12.05
CA ASP A 251 20.44 3.35 12.78
C ASP A 251 20.43 1.92 12.20
N TYR A 252 19.34 1.51 11.54
CA TYR A 252 19.25 0.22 10.87
C TYR A 252 18.24 0.23 9.71
N VAL A 253 18.38 -0.74 8.83
CA VAL A 253 17.53 -0.91 7.64
C VAL A 253 16.99 -2.33 7.55
N VAL A 254 15.76 -2.47 7.10
CA VAL A 254 15.11 -3.75 6.74
C VAL A 254 14.47 -3.61 5.38
N SER A 255 14.73 -4.56 4.49
CA SER A 255 14.12 -4.65 3.17
C SER A 255 13.59 -6.04 2.93
N LEU A 256 12.36 -6.14 2.47
CA LEU A 256 11.70 -7.37 2.09
C LEU A 256 11.16 -7.21 0.67
N VAL A 257 11.52 -8.12 -0.23
CA VAL A 257 11.05 -8.10 -1.62
C VAL A 257 10.57 -9.49 -2.00
N THR A 258 9.32 -9.59 -2.42
CA THR A 258 8.71 -10.81 -2.96
C THR A 258 8.48 -10.66 -4.45
N SER A 259 8.89 -11.64 -5.23
CA SER A 259 8.72 -11.65 -6.68
C SER A 259 8.06 -12.95 -7.13
N THR A 260 6.95 -12.83 -7.85
CA THR A 260 6.19 -13.95 -8.43
C THR A 260 6.19 -13.80 -9.94
N SER A 261 6.48 -14.89 -10.66
CA SER A 261 6.50 -14.88 -12.12
C SER A 261 5.57 -15.96 -12.68
N MET A 262 4.73 -15.56 -13.62
CA MET A 262 3.73 -16.40 -14.27
C MET A 262 3.94 -16.39 -15.79
N GLN A 263 3.58 -17.47 -16.46
CA GLN A 263 3.78 -17.59 -17.92
C GLN A 263 2.52 -18.13 -18.61
N GLY A 264 2.28 -17.67 -19.83
CA GLY A 264 1.32 -18.24 -20.76
C GLY A 264 -0.08 -18.43 -20.18
N ASP A 265 -0.44 -19.68 -19.93
CA ASP A 265 -1.79 -20.05 -19.48
C ASP A 265 -2.10 -19.54 -18.06
N GLU A 266 -1.13 -19.47 -17.18
CA GLU A 266 -1.28 -18.92 -15.82
C GLU A 266 -1.67 -17.43 -15.89
N VAL A 267 -1.09 -16.67 -16.81
CA VAL A 267 -1.44 -15.26 -17.06
C VAL A 267 -2.88 -15.15 -17.54
N LYS A 268 -3.31 -16.05 -18.45
CA LYS A 268 -4.69 -16.07 -18.95
C LYS A 268 -5.69 -16.40 -17.84
N GLU A 269 -5.36 -17.37 -16.98
CA GLU A 269 -6.21 -17.78 -15.86
C GLU A 269 -6.39 -16.65 -14.85
N LEU A 270 -5.31 -15.98 -14.46
CA LEU A 270 -5.34 -14.83 -13.56
C LEU A 270 -6.21 -13.70 -14.13
N LEU A 271 -6.01 -13.34 -15.41
CA LEU A 271 -6.81 -12.31 -16.07
C LEU A 271 -8.29 -12.71 -16.16
N GLY A 272 -8.57 -13.97 -16.45
CA GLY A 272 -9.94 -14.51 -16.49
C GLY A 272 -10.62 -14.46 -15.12
N SER A 273 -9.88 -14.74 -14.05
CA SER A 273 -10.38 -14.68 -12.67
C SER A 273 -10.71 -13.25 -12.25
N ILE A 274 -9.80 -12.31 -12.52
CA ILE A 274 -10.01 -10.88 -12.25
C ILE A 274 -11.23 -10.34 -13.00
N MET A 275 -11.36 -10.70 -14.29
CA MET A 275 -12.53 -10.31 -15.09
C MET A 275 -13.83 -10.89 -14.54
N GLY A 276 -13.81 -12.15 -14.06
CA GLY A 276 -14.94 -12.79 -13.42
C GLY A 276 -15.44 -12.05 -12.19
N LEU A 277 -14.50 -11.59 -11.35
CA LEU A 277 -14.83 -10.82 -10.15
C LEU A 277 -15.45 -9.45 -10.48
N ILE A 278 -14.96 -8.78 -11.53
CA ILE A 278 -15.39 -7.42 -11.88
C ILE A 278 -16.76 -7.44 -12.59
N LEU A 279 -16.95 -8.36 -13.52
CA LEU A 279 -18.12 -8.31 -14.41
C LEU A 279 -19.37 -8.90 -13.78
N ASN A 280 -19.23 -9.71 -12.74
CA ASN A 280 -20.36 -10.37 -12.04
C ASN A 280 -21.47 -10.89 -12.99
N ASN A 281 -21.09 -11.22 -14.23
CA ASN A 281 -22.00 -11.64 -15.30
C ASN A 281 -21.38 -12.83 -16.04
N ASN A 282 -21.82 -14.02 -15.68
CA ASN A 282 -21.26 -15.29 -16.16
C ASN A 282 -21.16 -15.37 -17.70
N SER A 283 -22.14 -14.87 -18.44
CA SER A 283 -22.12 -14.96 -19.92
C SER A 283 -21.05 -14.07 -20.56
N LYS A 284 -20.88 -12.84 -20.07
CA LYS A 284 -19.81 -11.94 -20.55
C LYS A 284 -18.43 -12.39 -20.08
N THR A 285 -18.35 -13.01 -18.92
CA THR A 285 -17.11 -13.56 -18.37
C THR A 285 -16.63 -14.73 -19.23
N ASP A 286 -17.53 -15.62 -19.63
CA ASP A 286 -17.23 -16.77 -20.47
C ASP A 286 -16.79 -16.33 -21.88
N GLU A 287 -17.49 -15.38 -22.51
CA GLU A 287 -17.09 -14.81 -23.81
C GLU A 287 -15.70 -14.16 -23.76
N LEU A 288 -15.34 -13.51 -22.63
CA LEU A 288 -14.02 -12.89 -22.44
C LEU A 288 -12.94 -13.92 -22.14
N LYS A 289 -13.24 -14.97 -21.37
CA LYS A 289 -12.32 -16.09 -21.15
C LYS A 289 -12.01 -16.79 -22.46
N ASP A 290 -13.03 -17.07 -23.28
CA ASP A 290 -12.84 -17.66 -24.62
C ASP A 290 -12.00 -16.74 -25.51
N SER A 291 -12.27 -15.43 -25.50
CA SER A 291 -11.47 -14.45 -26.23
C SER A 291 -10.00 -14.36 -25.74
N LEU A 292 -9.76 -14.53 -24.43
CA LEU A 292 -8.39 -14.58 -23.87
C LEU A 292 -7.68 -15.85 -24.29
N ASN A 293 -8.38 -17.01 -24.27
CA ASN A 293 -7.84 -18.29 -24.68
C ASN A 293 -7.47 -18.32 -26.17
N ASP A 294 -8.27 -17.65 -27.00
CA ASP A 294 -8.03 -17.53 -28.45
C ASP A 294 -6.90 -16.52 -28.79
N THR A 295 -6.45 -15.71 -27.82
CA THR A 295 -5.43 -14.68 -28.04
C THR A 295 -4.02 -15.27 -27.89
N LYS A 296 -3.37 -15.56 -29.00
CA LYS A 296 -1.97 -16.08 -29.07
C LYS A 296 -0.93 -15.10 -28.50
N ASP A 297 -1.29 -13.85 -28.32
CA ASP A 297 -0.38 -12.81 -27.77
C ASP A 297 0.10 -13.14 -26.34
N PHE A 298 -0.63 -13.99 -25.61
CA PHE A 298 -0.30 -14.37 -24.23
C PHE A 298 0.41 -15.74 -24.12
N ASP A 299 0.47 -16.55 -25.18
CA ASP A 299 1.03 -17.92 -25.10
C ASP A 299 2.49 -17.97 -24.60
N ASN A 300 3.25 -16.92 -24.86
CA ASN A 300 4.63 -16.78 -24.42
C ASN A 300 4.86 -15.45 -23.66
N ALA A 301 3.81 -14.88 -23.10
CA ALA A 301 3.96 -13.70 -22.25
C ALA A 301 4.41 -14.13 -20.85
N THR A 302 5.25 -13.31 -20.26
CA THR A 302 5.62 -13.42 -18.83
C THR A 302 5.02 -12.23 -18.09
N LEU A 303 4.35 -12.50 -16.99
CA LEU A 303 3.88 -11.52 -16.02
C LEU A 303 4.71 -11.69 -14.75
N THR A 304 5.45 -10.66 -14.36
CA THR A 304 6.18 -10.62 -13.10
C THR A 304 5.54 -9.59 -12.19
N ILE A 305 5.17 -10.00 -10.99
CA ILE A 305 4.68 -9.13 -9.93
C ILE A 305 5.72 -9.12 -8.84
N THR A 306 6.24 -7.93 -8.53
CA THR A 306 7.20 -7.73 -7.44
C THR A 306 6.57 -6.78 -6.43
N ASP A 307 6.52 -7.22 -5.18
CA ASP A 307 6.13 -6.40 -4.05
C ASP A 307 7.31 -6.22 -3.13
N GLY A 308 7.63 -4.98 -2.74
CA GLY A 308 8.81 -4.71 -1.94
C GLY A 308 8.58 -3.57 -0.96
N ILE A 309 9.13 -3.75 0.23
CA ILE A 309 9.17 -2.73 1.27
C ILE A 309 10.60 -2.55 1.76
N ASN A 310 11.05 -1.31 1.79
CA ASN A 310 12.31 -0.89 2.40
C ASN A 310 12.00 0.09 3.52
N ALA A 311 12.54 -0.16 4.70
CA ALA A 311 12.27 0.64 5.88
C ALA A 311 13.58 0.94 6.62
N GLU A 312 13.78 2.19 6.93
CA GLU A 312 14.89 2.70 7.70
C GLU A 312 14.42 3.19 9.06
N TYR A 313 15.12 2.87 10.12
CA TYR A 313 14.69 3.11 11.48
C TYR A 313 15.77 3.79 12.32
N TRP A 314 15.33 4.60 13.27
CA TRP A 314 16.16 5.01 14.40
C TRP A 314 16.16 3.96 15.51
N ILE A 315 17.13 4.05 16.41
CA ILE A 315 17.32 3.10 17.53
C ILE A 315 16.08 2.96 18.43
N ASN A 316 15.23 3.99 18.48
CA ASN A 316 13.98 3.96 19.26
C ASN A 316 12.81 3.27 18.53
N GLY A 317 13.05 2.71 17.35
CA GLY A 317 12.06 2.00 16.55
C GLY A 317 11.15 2.89 15.69
N TRP A 318 11.24 4.21 15.76
CA TRP A 318 10.54 5.07 14.81
C TRP A 318 11.20 4.99 13.44
N PRO A 319 10.43 4.77 12.37
CA PRO A 319 10.98 4.79 11.02
C PRO A 319 11.36 6.22 10.60
N SER A 320 12.52 6.36 9.98
CA SER A 320 12.95 7.60 9.32
C SER A 320 12.35 7.70 7.92
N GLU A 321 12.37 6.59 7.19
CA GLU A 321 11.80 6.45 5.86
C GLU A 321 11.23 5.05 5.66
N ILE A 322 10.12 4.97 4.91
CA ILE A 322 9.61 3.71 4.37
C ILE A 322 9.24 3.91 2.92
N ILE A 323 9.68 2.99 2.06
CA ILE A 323 9.29 2.91 0.66
C ILE A 323 8.65 1.55 0.43
N HIS A 324 7.39 1.53 0.06
CA HIS A 324 6.67 0.34 -0.39
C HIS A 324 6.38 0.46 -1.88
N PHE A 325 6.76 -0.53 -2.67
CA PHE A 325 6.50 -0.54 -4.10
C PHE A 325 5.88 -1.85 -4.56
N ASN A 326 4.99 -1.74 -5.51
CA ASN A 326 4.45 -2.87 -6.26
C ASN A 326 4.74 -2.64 -7.75
N ASN A 327 5.49 -3.55 -8.36
CA ASN A 327 5.83 -3.52 -9.77
C ASN A 327 5.12 -4.66 -10.50
N THR A 328 4.39 -4.33 -11.54
CA THR A 328 3.81 -5.29 -12.48
C THR A 328 4.49 -5.13 -13.82
N GLU A 329 5.23 -6.14 -14.23
CA GLU A 329 5.95 -6.17 -15.50
C GLU A 329 5.38 -7.23 -16.43
N VAL A 330 5.10 -6.83 -17.66
CA VAL A 330 4.64 -7.73 -18.74
C VAL A 330 5.69 -7.73 -19.85
N THR A 331 6.16 -8.91 -20.18
CA THR A 331 7.08 -9.13 -21.31
C THR A 331 6.41 -10.09 -22.28
N ALA A 332 6.35 -9.73 -23.57
CA ALA A 332 5.85 -10.59 -24.63
C ALA A 332 6.90 -10.69 -25.77
N PRO A 333 6.98 -11.83 -26.48
CA PRO A 333 7.93 -12.01 -27.56
C PRO A 333 7.82 -10.94 -28.63
N GLY A 334 8.95 -10.32 -29.00
CA GLY A 334 9.01 -9.28 -30.03
C GLY A 334 8.41 -7.93 -29.62
N GLN A 335 8.03 -7.74 -28.36
CA GLN A 335 7.57 -6.47 -27.82
C GLN A 335 8.55 -5.95 -26.75
N HIS A 336 8.57 -4.63 -26.57
CA HIS A 336 9.29 -4.05 -25.44
C HIS A 336 8.55 -4.40 -24.14
N SER A 337 9.31 -4.75 -23.10
CA SER A 337 8.80 -4.90 -21.75
C SER A 337 8.02 -3.64 -21.33
N GLN A 338 6.90 -3.86 -20.66
CA GLN A 338 6.09 -2.80 -20.08
C GLN A 338 6.02 -3.03 -18.59
N SER A 339 6.39 -2.02 -17.81
CA SER A 339 6.36 -2.07 -16.36
C SER A 339 5.49 -0.94 -15.82
N ARG A 340 4.76 -1.26 -14.75
CA ARG A 340 3.98 -0.31 -13.98
C ARG A 340 4.33 -0.47 -12.52
N ILE A 341 4.96 0.54 -11.97
CA ILE A 341 5.32 0.60 -10.56
C ILE A 341 4.35 1.53 -9.86
N LYS A 342 3.80 1.09 -8.74
CA LYS A 342 3.16 1.94 -7.76
C LYS A 342 4.10 2.01 -6.57
N ALA A 343 4.47 3.21 -6.18
CA ALA A 343 5.36 3.44 -5.06
C ALA A 343 4.67 4.32 -4.03
N LYS A 344 4.75 3.94 -2.77
CA LYS A 344 4.34 4.73 -1.61
C LYS A 344 5.59 5.01 -0.80
N SER A 345 5.83 6.27 -0.50
CA SER A 345 6.92 6.68 0.39
C SER A 345 6.37 7.42 1.60
N LEU A 346 7.01 7.21 2.72
CA LEU A 346 6.75 7.87 4.00
C LEU A 346 8.11 8.36 4.50
N GLU A 347 8.28 9.65 4.61
CA GLU A 347 9.52 10.29 5.08
C GLU A 347 9.23 11.15 6.30
N CYS A 348 9.99 10.96 7.37
CA CYS A 348 9.86 11.76 8.56
C CYS A 348 10.53 13.12 8.36
N VAL A 349 9.75 14.18 8.44
CA VAL A 349 10.23 15.57 8.26
C VAL A 349 10.31 16.37 9.56
N TYR A 350 9.77 15.83 10.64
CA TYR A 350 9.86 16.42 11.97
C TYR A 350 9.79 15.32 13.01
N ARG A 351 10.68 15.39 14.01
CA ARG A 351 10.60 14.56 15.19
C ARG A 351 10.92 15.35 16.46
N SER A 352 10.14 15.08 17.49
CA SER A 352 10.40 15.49 18.87
C SER A 352 10.23 14.25 19.73
N CYS A 353 11.31 13.53 19.93
CA CYS A 353 11.33 12.30 20.70
C CYS A 353 12.29 12.47 21.89
N PHE A 354 11.98 11.82 23.00
CA PHE A 354 12.94 11.72 24.09
C PHE A 354 14.16 10.95 23.59
N ASN A 355 15.30 11.60 23.53
CA ASN A 355 16.55 10.93 23.19
C ASN A 355 16.88 9.94 24.32
N PHE A 356 16.90 8.65 24.02
CA PHE A 356 17.68 7.72 24.82
C PHE A 356 19.11 8.22 24.73
N MET A 357 19.67 8.64 25.86
CA MET A 357 21.08 9.01 25.91
C MET A 357 21.87 7.82 25.36
N ARG A 358 22.65 8.08 24.30
CA ARG A 358 23.66 7.16 23.78
C ARG A 358 24.69 6.86 24.83
#